data_811a41d9a03b143a4da6fa549a370466
#
_entry.id   811a41d9a03b143a4da6fa549a370466
#
_cell.length_a   1.000
_cell.length_b   1.000
_cell.length_c   1.000
_cell.angle_alpha   90.00
_cell.angle_beta   90.00
_cell.angle_gamma   90.00
#
_symmetry.space_group_name_H-M   'P 1'
#
loop_
_entity.id
_entity.type
_entity.pdbx_description
1 polymer ?
#
loop_
_entity_poly.entity_id
_entity_poly.type
_entity_poly.pdbx_seq_one_letter_code
_entity_poly.pdbx_strand_id
1 'polypeptide(L)'
;MSNRKYILLIGLLLLSFTAMAEVVVLRSGQSVKGEIMLQNEDVVIIRSNNGMRYQYPMNEVLSIQKEEQETVVQEETTTSKTKKRTVSLSAQAMGGALYVPYLGWGGYAGADLMIGANLMNKKVFLGGGIGYRAKVVEKEAYSFIPLQVCVSSLLGEKQSAPVVGLNVGYGFATNAGTQGGICVGADMGWSFEINHETRLALGLNAEWQQAQTDVEQIIEDKKYTNHMGVNFITVGAKIAILF
;
A
#
# COMPACT_ATOMS: atom_id res chain seq x y z
N MET A 1 -26.45 -2.20 -13.74
CA MET A 1 -26.40 -3.50 -13.03
C MET A 1 -25.08 -4.24 -13.29
N SER A 2 -23.92 -3.77 -12.86
CA SER A 2 -22.67 -4.56 -13.11
C SER A 2 -21.56 -4.40 -12.07
N ASN A 3 -21.56 -3.38 -11.23
CA ASN A 3 -20.40 -3.12 -10.36
C ASN A 3 -20.23 -4.07 -9.15
N ARG A 4 -21.30 -4.78 -8.75
CA ARG A 4 -21.24 -5.75 -7.64
C ARG A 4 -20.37 -6.98 -7.94
N LYS A 5 -20.27 -7.39 -9.22
CA LYS A 5 -19.47 -8.56 -9.63
C LYS A 5 -17.97 -8.31 -9.51
N TYR A 6 -17.50 -7.10 -9.77
CA TYR A 6 -16.08 -6.75 -9.67
C TYR A 6 -15.60 -6.59 -8.22
N ILE A 7 -16.47 -6.10 -7.32
CA ILE A 7 -16.17 -6.02 -5.88
C ILE A 7 -16.02 -7.42 -5.28
N LEU A 8 -16.87 -8.39 -5.69
CA LEU A 8 -16.76 -9.78 -5.27
C LEU A 8 -15.50 -10.47 -5.83
N LEU A 9 -15.10 -10.15 -7.05
CA LEU A 9 -13.88 -10.70 -7.68
C LEU A 9 -12.61 -10.19 -7.00
N ILE A 10 -12.56 -8.90 -6.65
CA ILE A 10 -11.45 -8.30 -5.92
C ILE A 10 -11.38 -8.83 -4.48
N GLY A 11 -12.52 -9.01 -3.83
CA GLY A 11 -12.59 -9.64 -2.50
C GLY A 11 -12.12 -11.10 -2.51
N LEU A 12 -12.42 -11.86 -3.56
CA LEU A 12 -11.98 -13.25 -3.73
C LEU A 12 -10.47 -13.36 -4.03
N LEU A 13 -9.90 -12.38 -4.75
CA LEU A 13 -8.48 -12.33 -5.07
C LEU A 13 -7.60 -12.01 -3.84
N LEU A 14 -8.14 -11.27 -2.86
CA LEU A 14 -7.44 -10.94 -1.61
C LEU A 14 -7.45 -12.07 -0.58
N LEU A 15 -8.34 -13.06 -0.74
CA LEU A 15 -8.45 -14.23 0.16
C LEU A 15 -7.53 -15.39 -0.21
N SER A 16 -6.79 -15.33 -1.30
CA SER A 16 -6.04 -16.47 -1.86
C SER A 16 -4.60 -16.61 -1.36
N PHE A 17 -4.13 -15.82 -0.40
CA PHE A 17 -2.72 -15.85 0.05
C PHE A 17 -2.55 -16.22 1.52
N THR A 18 -3.16 -17.31 1.95
CA THR A 18 -2.73 -17.98 3.20
C THR A 18 -2.07 -19.31 2.85
N ALA A 19 -0.88 -19.26 2.25
CA ALA A 19 0.01 -20.40 2.27
C ALA A 19 0.55 -20.53 3.71
N MET A 20 -0.09 -21.35 4.52
CA MET A 20 0.39 -21.71 5.87
C MET A 20 1.63 -22.59 5.68
N ALA A 21 2.80 -22.05 6.02
CA ALA A 21 4.03 -22.82 6.04
C ALA A 21 4.14 -23.52 7.41
N GLU A 22 4.34 -24.81 7.38
CA GLU A 22 4.61 -25.63 8.58
C GLU A 22 6.13 -25.77 8.77
N VAL A 23 6.59 -25.88 10.01
CA VAL A 23 7.99 -26.04 10.35
C VAL A 23 8.17 -27.39 11.06
N VAL A 24 8.94 -28.27 10.44
CA VAL A 24 9.35 -29.56 11.06
C VAL A 24 10.71 -29.35 11.73
N VAL A 25 10.76 -29.52 13.05
CA VAL A 25 11.98 -29.44 13.85
C VAL A 25 12.47 -30.87 14.14
N LEU A 26 13.71 -31.13 13.73
CA LEU A 26 14.35 -32.45 13.97
C LEU A 26 15.09 -32.48 15.32
N ARG A 27 15.25 -33.63 15.88
CA ARG A 27 16.05 -33.85 17.12
C ARG A 27 17.53 -33.49 16.95
N SER A 28 18.02 -33.45 15.72
CA SER A 28 19.36 -32.95 15.40
C SER A 28 19.53 -31.43 15.56
N GLY A 29 18.44 -30.70 15.85
CA GLY A 29 18.42 -29.22 15.88
C GLY A 29 18.21 -28.58 14.53
N GLN A 30 18.10 -29.33 13.44
CA GLN A 30 17.77 -28.80 12.13
C GLN A 30 16.25 -28.54 12.03
N SER A 31 15.86 -27.52 11.30
CA SER A 31 14.47 -27.22 10.99
C SER A 31 14.26 -27.12 9.48
N VAL A 32 13.16 -27.67 8.98
CA VAL A 32 12.76 -27.60 7.59
C VAL A 32 11.40 -26.91 7.51
N LYS A 33 11.34 -25.82 6.76
CA LYS A 33 10.12 -25.05 6.52
C LYS A 33 9.52 -25.40 5.16
N GLY A 34 8.22 -25.69 5.16
CA GLY A 34 7.51 -26.04 3.93
C GLY A 34 6.08 -26.49 4.19
N GLU A 35 5.50 -27.12 3.19
CA GLU A 35 4.16 -27.70 3.24
C GLU A 35 4.26 -29.19 3.59
N ILE A 36 3.60 -29.66 4.64
CA ILE A 36 3.53 -31.08 4.96
C ILE A 36 2.61 -31.76 3.97
N MET A 37 3.17 -32.67 3.18
CA MET A 37 2.43 -33.43 2.16
C MET A 37 1.85 -34.74 2.72
N LEU A 38 2.53 -35.35 3.67
CA LEU A 38 2.11 -36.56 4.34
C LEU A 38 2.68 -36.60 5.75
N GLN A 39 1.86 -36.98 6.70
CA GLN A 39 2.24 -37.27 8.08
C GLN A 39 1.50 -38.52 8.56
N ASN A 40 2.22 -39.51 9.02
CA ASN A 40 1.69 -40.69 9.66
C ASN A 40 2.56 -41.07 10.87
N GLU A 41 2.31 -42.22 11.51
CA GLU A 41 3.05 -42.67 12.70
C GLU A 41 4.53 -42.98 12.44
N ASP A 42 4.89 -43.26 11.18
CA ASP A 42 6.24 -43.71 10.81
C ASP A 42 7.07 -42.57 10.17
N VAL A 43 6.43 -41.66 9.41
CA VAL A 43 7.15 -40.75 8.54
C VAL A 43 6.41 -39.43 8.34
N VAL A 44 7.19 -38.33 8.19
CA VAL A 44 6.70 -37.05 7.70
C VAL A 44 7.39 -36.71 6.38
N ILE A 45 6.60 -36.27 5.37
CA ILE A 45 7.10 -35.79 4.10
C ILE A 45 6.76 -34.29 3.98
N ILE A 46 7.77 -33.46 3.86
CA ILE A 46 7.65 -32.02 3.74
C ILE A 46 8.21 -31.56 2.39
N ARG A 47 7.46 -30.68 1.70
CA ARG A 47 7.91 -29.96 0.52
C ARG A 47 8.43 -28.60 0.95
N SER A 48 9.73 -28.39 0.84
CA SER A 48 10.33 -27.08 1.13
C SER A 48 9.96 -26.03 0.08
N ASN A 49 10.09 -24.74 0.43
CA ASN A 49 9.79 -23.59 -0.45
C ASN A 49 10.62 -23.57 -1.74
N ASN A 50 11.74 -24.32 -1.81
CA ASN A 50 12.54 -24.49 -3.01
C ASN A 50 12.05 -25.65 -3.92
N GLY A 51 10.90 -26.27 -3.57
CA GLY A 51 10.29 -27.38 -4.30
C GLY A 51 10.86 -28.77 -3.99
N MET A 52 11.95 -28.89 -3.20
CA MET A 52 12.51 -30.16 -2.80
C MET A 52 11.64 -30.86 -1.77
N ARG A 53 11.55 -32.18 -1.88
CA ARG A 53 10.82 -33.03 -0.93
C ARG A 53 11.81 -33.71 0.00
N TYR A 54 11.55 -33.61 1.29
CA TYR A 54 12.31 -34.26 2.35
C TYR A 54 11.40 -35.24 3.07
N GLN A 55 11.95 -36.39 3.39
CA GLN A 55 11.26 -37.44 4.16
C GLN A 55 12.05 -37.71 5.42
N TYR A 56 11.39 -37.62 6.57
CA TYR A 56 11.99 -37.87 7.87
C TYR A 56 11.18 -38.93 8.62
N PRO A 57 11.83 -39.91 9.23
CA PRO A 57 11.15 -40.82 10.14
C PRO A 57 10.68 -40.07 11.40
N MET A 58 9.50 -40.41 11.92
CA MET A 58 8.90 -39.70 13.06
C MET A 58 9.74 -39.73 14.32
N ASN A 59 10.58 -40.72 14.51
CA ASN A 59 11.51 -40.79 15.64
C ASN A 59 12.63 -39.73 15.60
N GLU A 60 12.92 -39.16 14.43
CA GLU A 60 13.85 -38.03 14.25
C GLU A 60 13.17 -36.67 14.35
N VAL A 61 11.84 -36.61 14.34
CA VAL A 61 11.07 -35.38 14.48
C VAL A 61 10.90 -35.04 15.95
N LEU A 62 11.31 -33.84 16.35
CA LEU A 62 11.12 -33.32 17.69
C LEU A 62 9.75 -32.67 17.85
N SER A 63 9.37 -31.80 16.88
CA SER A 63 8.07 -31.14 16.86
C SER A 63 7.69 -30.72 15.46
N ILE A 64 6.38 -30.63 15.21
CA ILE A 64 5.78 -30.04 14.01
C ILE A 64 4.98 -28.83 14.47
N GLN A 65 5.40 -27.64 14.06
CA GLN A 65 4.75 -26.38 14.43
C GLN A 65 3.99 -25.84 13.21
N LYS A 66 2.69 -25.65 13.36
CA LYS A 66 1.91 -24.81 12.46
C LYS A 66 2.21 -23.36 12.82
N GLU A 67 2.51 -22.55 11.85
CA GLU A 67 2.73 -21.11 12.05
C GLU A 67 1.37 -20.42 12.34
N GLU A 68 0.74 -20.78 13.48
CA GLU A 68 -0.32 -19.99 14.09
C GLU A 68 0.32 -18.91 14.96
N GLN A 69 -0.14 -17.68 14.77
CA GLN A 69 0.27 -16.57 15.62
C GLN A 69 -0.22 -16.80 17.05
N GLU A 70 0.58 -17.42 17.89
CA GLU A 70 0.33 -17.43 19.34
C GLU A 70 1.40 -16.65 20.09
N THR A 71 0.88 -15.69 20.83
CA THR A 71 1.56 -14.98 21.91
C THR A 71 1.79 -15.93 23.06
N VAL A 72 3.00 -16.42 23.26
CA VAL A 72 3.39 -17.08 24.52
C VAL A 72 4.71 -16.53 25.01
N VAL A 73 4.63 -15.95 26.19
CA VAL A 73 5.74 -15.54 27.05
C VAL A 73 6.47 -16.80 27.52
N GLN A 74 7.74 -16.97 27.14
CA GLN A 74 8.73 -17.69 27.94
C GLN A 74 10.12 -17.14 27.69
N GLU A 75 10.74 -16.67 28.75
CA GLU A 75 12.15 -16.35 28.89
C GLU A 75 13.01 -17.61 28.63
N GLU A 76 13.83 -17.54 27.56
CA GLU A 76 15.16 -18.13 27.60
C GLU A 76 16.07 -17.49 26.55
N THR A 77 17.22 -17.09 27.04
CA THR A 77 18.34 -16.40 26.41
C THR A 77 18.90 -17.19 25.22
N THR A 78 18.49 -16.81 24.02
CA THR A 78 19.29 -17.00 22.81
C THR A 78 18.93 -15.87 21.83
N THR A 79 19.92 -15.12 21.40
CA THR A 79 19.82 -13.96 20.53
C THR A 79 19.17 -14.28 19.17
N SER A 80 17.87 -14.48 19.18
CA SER A 80 17.02 -14.41 18.00
C SER A 80 16.70 -12.95 17.77
N LYS A 81 17.22 -12.36 16.72
CA LYS A 81 16.81 -11.03 16.25
C LYS A 81 15.32 -11.09 15.89
N THR A 82 14.50 -10.86 16.87
CA THR A 82 13.07 -10.65 16.71
C THR A 82 12.89 -9.49 15.73
N LYS A 83 12.38 -9.76 14.56
CA LYS A 83 12.10 -8.77 13.51
C LYS A 83 10.98 -7.87 14.05
N LYS A 84 11.35 -6.78 14.74
CA LYS A 84 10.41 -5.76 15.20
C LYS A 84 9.62 -5.30 13.97
N ARG A 85 8.33 -5.58 13.94
CA ARG A 85 7.39 -4.92 13.01
C ARG A 85 7.41 -3.45 13.37
N THR A 86 8.15 -2.67 12.62
CA THR A 86 8.26 -1.25 12.88
C THR A 86 7.08 -0.59 12.18
N VAL A 87 6.14 -0.11 12.96
CA VAL A 87 5.13 0.83 12.47
C VAL A 87 5.88 2.09 12.07
N SER A 88 5.60 2.57 10.88
CA SER A 88 6.24 3.77 10.32
C SER A 88 5.20 4.81 9.99
N LEU A 89 5.58 6.05 10.18
CA LEU A 89 4.81 7.23 9.79
C LEU A 89 5.49 7.88 8.57
N SER A 90 4.69 8.34 7.60
CA SER A 90 5.17 9.13 6.47
C SER A 90 4.38 10.42 6.37
N ALA A 91 5.12 11.53 6.24
CA ALA A 91 4.56 12.83 5.90
C ALA A 91 5.04 13.23 4.51
N GLN A 92 4.13 13.66 3.64
CA GLN A 92 4.43 13.97 2.26
C GLN A 92 3.84 15.31 1.87
N ALA A 93 4.55 16.07 1.04
CA ALA A 93 4.05 17.27 0.38
C ALA A 93 4.32 17.17 -1.12
N MET A 94 3.41 17.69 -1.94
CA MET A 94 3.50 17.64 -3.38
C MET A 94 2.87 18.86 -4.03
N GLY A 95 3.30 19.15 -5.25
CA GLY A 95 2.72 20.24 -6.03
C GLY A 95 3.25 20.25 -7.45
N GLY A 96 2.48 20.82 -8.36
CA GLY A 96 2.84 20.83 -9.77
C GLY A 96 1.71 21.26 -10.70
N ALA A 97 1.75 20.74 -11.92
CA ALA A 97 0.77 21.02 -12.97
C ALA A 97 -0.46 20.11 -12.84
N LEU A 98 -1.59 20.68 -13.14
CA LEU A 98 -2.88 20.03 -13.24
C LEU A 98 -3.39 20.17 -14.68
N TYR A 99 -3.93 19.08 -15.22
CA TYR A 99 -4.68 19.11 -16.48
C TYR A 99 -6.09 18.56 -16.25
N VAL A 100 -7.07 19.30 -16.72
CA VAL A 100 -8.47 18.89 -16.69
C VAL A 100 -8.99 18.91 -18.13
N PRO A 101 -9.43 17.75 -18.70
CA PRO A 101 -10.06 17.74 -20.02
C PRO A 101 -11.20 18.76 -20.09
N TYR A 102 -11.23 19.55 -21.18
CA TYR A 102 -12.19 20.64 -21.45
C TYR A 102 -12.00 21.93 -20.65
N LEU A 103 -11.28 21.94 -19.51
CA LEU A 103 -10.99 23.14 -18.73
C LEU A 103 -9.54 23.63 -18.93
N GLY A 104 -8.62 22.76 -19.34
CA GLY A 104 -7.24 23.12 -19.63
C GLY A 104 -6.27 22.89 -18.47
N TRP A 105 -5.23 23.71 -18.42
CA TRP A 105 -4.13 23.60 -17.48
C TRP A 105 -4.36 24.43 -16.22
N GLY A 106 -3.84 23.93 -15.11
CA GLY A 106 -3.88 24.57 -13.81
C GLY A 106 -2.72 24.14 -12.92
N GLY A 107 -2.85 24.40 -11.63
CA GLY A 107 -1.91 24.02 -10.62
C GLY A 107 -2.55 23.20 -9.51
N TYR A 108 -1.74 22.41 -8.82
CA TYR A 108 -2.18 21.73 -7.62
C TYR A 108 -1.11 21.75 -6.53
N ALA A 109 -1.56 21.64 -5.29
CA ALA A 109 -0.73 21.40 -4.13
C ALA A 109 -1.44 20.40 -3.21
N GLY A 110 -0.66 19.63 -2.48
CA GLY A 110 -1.21 18.64 -1.55
C GLY A 110 -0.24 18.22 -0.47
N ALA A 111 -0.79 17.62 0.58
CA ALA A 111 -0.04 17.00 1.65
C ALA A 111 -0.74 15.74 2.14
N ASP A 112 0.03 14.74 2.57
CA ASP A 112 -0.48 13.47 3.11
C ASP A 112 0.22 13.12 4.41
N LEU A 113 -0.54 12.48 5.30
CA LEU A 113 -0.04 11.75 6.45
C LEU A 113 -0.44 10.28 6.31
N MET A 114 0.53 9.40 6.38
CA MET A 114 0.34 7.97 6.21
C MET A 114 0.95 7.20 7.37
N ILE A 115 0.28 6.15 7.79
CA ILE A 115 0.75 5.19 8.77
C ILE A 115 0.79 3.81 8.13
N GLY A 116 1.81 3.03 8.41
CA GLY A 116 1.95 1.71 7.81
C GLY A 116 3.03 0.87 8.44
N ALA A 117 3.36 -0.22 7.77
CA ALA A 117 4.38 -1.15 8.19
C ALA A 117 5.49 -1.25 7.15
N ASN A 118 6.72 -1.30 7.63
CA ASN A 118 7.87 -1.63 6.80
C ASN A 118 8.06 -3.14 6.74
N LEU A 119 8.03 -3.66 5.53
CA LEU A 119 8.22 -5.07 5.20
C LEU A 119 9.59 -5.29 4.55
N MET A 120 10.01 -6.55 4.41
CA MET A 120 11.22 -6.94 3.67
C MET A 120 12.46 -6.13 4.08
N ASN A 121 12.77 -6.08 5.37
CA ASN A 121 13.90 -5.31 5.91
C ASN A 121 13.86 -3.81 5.55
N LYS A 122 12.69 -3.19 5.71
CA LYS A 122 12.41 -1.78 5.39
C LYS A 122 12.48 -1.43 3.89
N LYS A 123 12.47 -2.42 3.00
CA LYS A 123 12.46 -2.16 1.54
C LYS A 123 11.08 -1.80 1.02
N VAL A 124 10.03 -2.35 1.62
CA VAL A 124 8.64 -2.13 1.20
C VAL A 124 7.87 -1.50 2.35
N PHE A 125 7.27 -0.36 2.10
CA PHE A 125 6.29 0.27 2.99
C PHE A 125 4.89 -0.03 2.46
N LEU A 126 4.02 -0.54 3.31
CA LEU A 126 2.59 -0.71 3.05
C LEU A 126 1.83 0.07 4.11
N GLY A 127 1.02 1.02 3.68
CA GLY A 127 0.32 1.91 4.61
C GLY A 127 -1.00 2.42 4.07
N GLY A 128 -1.68 3.16 4.94
CA GLY A 128 -2.86 3.94 4.60
C GLY A 128 -2.78 5.31 5.22
N GLY A 129 -3.52 6.25 4.70
CA GLY A 129 -3.45 7.61 5.19
C GLY A 129 -4.52 8.53 4.65
N ILE A 130 -4.45 9.74 5.14
CA ILE A 130 -5.34 10.84 4.79
C ILE A 130 -4.51 12.00 4.26
N GLY A 131 -5.05 12.76 3.34
CA GLY A 131 -4.39 13.92 2.79
C GLY A 131 -5.32 15.09 2.54
N TYR A 132 -4.73 16.11 1.94
CA TYR A 132 -5.44 17.28 1.41
C TYR A 132 -4.90 17.62 0.02
N ARG A 133 -5.78 17.91 -0.93
CA ARG A 133 -5.46 18.36 -2.28
C ARG A 133 -6.20 19.64 -2.60
N ALA A 134 -5.46 20.67 -2.93
CA ALA A 134 -6.00 21.90 -3.54
C ALA A 134 -5.64 21.89 -5.03
N LYS A 135 -6.62 22.03 -5.89
CA LYS A 135 -6.50 22.02 -7.37
C LYS A 135 -7.16 23.28 -7.90
N VAL A 136 -6.43 24.04 -8.71
CA VAL A 136 -6.91 25.29 -9.29
C VAL A 136 -6.75 25.20 -10.80
N VAL A 137 -7.84 25.34 -11.53
CA VAL A 137 -7.86 25.40 -12.99
C VAL A 137 -8.68 26.61 -13.41
N GLU A 138 -8.12 27.45 -14.29
CA GLU A 138 -8.68 28.75 -14.65
C GLU A 138 -8.95 29.62 -13.40
N LYS A 139 -10.21 29.82 -13.03
CA LYS A 139 -10.64 30.57 -11.83
C LYS A 139 -11.35 29.70 -10.81
N GLU A 140 -11.46 28.40 -11.08
CA GLU A 140 -12.15 27.46 -10.22
C GLU A 140 -11.16 26.76 -9.31
N ALA A 141 -11.52 26.66 -8.02
CA ALA A 141 -10.74 25.96 -7.01
C ALA A 141 -11.50 24.74 -6.51
N TYR A 142 -10.85 23.58 -6.56
CA TYR A 142 -11.36 22.31 -6.10
C TYR A 142 -10.50 21.81 -4.94
N SER A 143 -11.13 21.34 -3.89
CA SER A 143 -10.43 20.78 -2.73
C SER A 143 -10.95 19.41 -2.38
N PHE A 144 -10.02 18.50 -2.07
CA PHE A 144 -10.34 17.10 -1.76
C PHE A 144 -9.57 16.64 -0.53
N ILE A 145 -10.20 15.75 0.23
CA ILE A 145 -9.58 14.99 1.32
C ILE A 145 -9.48 13.54 0.85
N PRO A 146 -8.33 13.08 0.31
CA PRO A 146 -8.15 11.69 -0.06
C PRO A 146 -7.96 10.81 1.17
N LEU A 147 -8.68 9.68 1.23
CA LEU A 147 -8.38 8.53 2.06
C LEU A 147 -7.80 7.46 1.15
N GLN A 148 -6.57 7.02 1.43
CA GLN A 148 -5.82 6.21 0.47
C GLN A 148 -4.99 5.11 1.14
N VAL A 149 -4.75 4.05 0.39
CA VAL A 149 -3.75 3.01 0.70
C VAL A 149 -2.59 3.20 -0.26
N CYS A 150 -1.38 2.96 0.23
CA CYS A 150 -0.18 3.07 -0.58
C CYS A 150 0.77 1.89 -0.36
N VAL A 151 1.50 1.57 -1.40
CA VAL A 151 2.67 0.72 -1.34
C VAL A 151 3.84 1.46 -1.95
N SER A 152 4.99 1.47 -1.28
CA SER A 152 6.21 2.00 -1.86
C SER A 152 7.37 1.03 -1.63
N SER A 153 8.32 1.02 -2.56
CA SER A 153 9.45 0.12 -2.54
C SER A 153 10.75 0.86 -2.81
N LEU A 154 11.75 0.60 -1.98
CA LEU A 154 13.14 0.99 -2.20
C LEU A 154 13.80 -0.03 -3.14
N LEU A 155 14.35 0.45 -4.26
CA LEU A 155 15.02 -0.39 -5.26
C LEU A 155 16.52 -0.57 -4.96
N GLY A 156 16.90 -0.66 -3.69
CA GLY A 156 18.27 -0.84 -3.26
C GLY A 156 18.42 -0.88 -1.75
N GLU A 157 19.62 -1.26 -1.28
CA GLU A 157 19.96 -1.36 0.15
C GLU A 157 20.90 -0.25 0.64
N LYS A 158 21.28 0.66 -0.26
CA LYS A 158 22.24 1.73 0.05
C LYS A 158 21.57 2.84 0.86
N GLN A 159 22.39 3.68 1.50
CA GLN A 159 21.93 4.88 2.20
C GLN A 159 21.14 5.81 1.29
N SER A 160 21.40 5.80 -0.02
CA SER A 160 20.57 6.44 -1.01
C SER A 160 20.15 5.42 -2.07
N ALA A 161 18.85 5.37 -2.38
CA ALA A 161 18.27 4.39 -3.30
C ALA A 161 17.06 4.96 -4.04
N PRO A 162 16.82 4.51 -5.29
CA PRO A 162 15.56 4.83 -5.97
C PRO A 162 14.37 4.31 -5.17
N VAL A 163 13.28 5.05 -5.21
CA VAL A 163 12.01 4.69 -4.61
C VAL A 163 10.90 4.81 -5.64
N VAL A 164 10.00 3.83 -5.64
CA VAL A 164 8.77 3.85 -6.44
C VAL A 164 7.58 3.58 -5.54
N GLY A 165 6.45 4.19 -5.85
CA GLY A 165 5.24 4.04 -5.06
C GLY A 165 3.98 4.04 -5.92
N LEU A 166 2.93 3.42 -5.38
CA LEU A 166 1.58 3.42 -5.92
C LEU A 166 0.62 3.73 -4.78
N ASN A 167 -0.41 4.50 -5.08
CA ASN A 167 -1.49 4.76 -4.15
C ASN A 167 -2.84 4.63 -4.85
N VAL A 168 -3.85 4.24 -4.08
CA VAL A 168 -5.23 4.17 -4.52
C VAL A 168 -6.14 4.58 -3.37
N GLY A 169 -7.17 5.34 -3.67
CA GLY A 169 -8.07 5.82 -2.63
C GLY A 169 -9.34 6.45 -3.18
N TYR A 170 -9.99 7.17 -2.30
CA TYR A 170 -11.17 7.97 -2.61
C TYR A 170 -10.97 9.40 -2.07
N GLY A 171 -11.06 10.38 -2.94
CA GLY A 171 -10.99 11.79 -2.56
C GLY A 171 -12.38 12.35 -2.29
N PHE A 172 -12.65 12.73 -1.03
CA PHE A 172 -13.88 13.41 -0.65
C PHE A 172 -13.77 14.88 -1.00
N ALA A 173 -14.68 15.39 -1.83
CA ALA A 173 -14.70 16.81 -2.16
C ALA A 173 -15.17 17.65 -0.95
N THR A 174 -14.56 18.79 -0.75
CA THR A 174 -14.93 19.75 0.32
C THR A 174 -15.70 20.95 -0.20
N ASN A 175 -15.78 21.12 -1.51
CA ASN A 175 -16.53 22.20 -2.15
C ASN A 175 -18.00 21.80 -2.31
N ALA A 176 -18.90 22.75 -2.08
CA ALA A 176 -20.32 22.57 -2.37
C ALA A 176 -20.53 22.33 -3.89
N GLY A 177 -21.47 21.45 -4.23
CA GLY A 177 -21.76 21.10 -5.63
C GLY A 177 -20.70 20.20 -6.30
N THR A 178 -19.69 19.73 -5.57
CA THR A 178 -18.71 18.78 -6.08
C THR A 178 -18.78 17.50 -5.26
N GLN A 179 -18.86 16.35 -5.93
CA GLN A 179 -18.79 15.04 -5.32
C GLN A 179 -17.39 14.45 -5.56
N GLY A 180 -16.90 13.76 -4.54
CA GLY A 180 -15.62 13.07 -4.61
C GLY A 180 -15.62 11.87 -5.56
N GLY A 181 -14.45 11.26 -5.72
CA GLY A 181 -14.28 10.08 -6.56
C GLY A 181 -12.99 9.34 -6.30
N ILE A 182 -12.78 8.29 -7.10
CA ILE A 182 -11.60 7.45 -7.02
C ILE A 182 -10.36 8.29 -7.38
N CYS A 183 -9.27 8.08 -6.64
CA CYS A 183 -7.96 8.60 -6.97
C CYS A 183 -6.95 7.45 -7.06
N VAL A 184 -6.07 7.53 -8.06
CA VAL A 184 -4.97 6.58 -8.28
C VAL A 184 -3.74 7.38 -8.61
N GLY A 185 -2.63 7.08 -7.92
CA GLY A 185 -1.38 7.78 -8.15
C GLY A 185 -0.18 6.84 -8.18
N ALA A 186 0.86 7.33 -8.82
CA ALA A 186 2.17 6.70 -8.86
C ALA A 186 3.23 7.75 -8.56
N ASP A 187 4.29 7.33 -7.89
CA ASP A 187 5.44 8.17 -7.62
C ASP A 187 6.75 7.44 -7.85
N MET A 188 7.75 8.21 -8.24
CA MET A 188 9.11 7.76 -8.38
C MET A 188 10.08 8.84 -7.92
N GLY A 189 11.21 8.44 -7.36
CA GLY A 189 12.18 9.40 -6.88
C GLY A 189 13.42 8.74 -6.30
N TRP A 190 14.08 9.49 -5.45
CA TRP A 190 15.28 9.07 -4.76
C TRP A 190 15.13 9.29 -3.27
N SER A 191 15.43 8.26 -2.49
CA SER A 191 15.37 8.28 -1.03
C SER A 191 16.76 8.32 -0.43
N PHE A 192 16.95 9.17 0.57
CA PHE A 192 18.19 9.40 1.29
C PHE A 192 17.96 9.07 2.77
N GLU A 193 18.83 8.27 3.36
CA GLU A 193 18.81 7.99 4.79
C GLU A 193 19.45 9.17 5.54
N ILE A 194 18.67 9.85 6.39
CA ILE A 194 19.16 10.92 7.25
C ILE A 194 19.75 10.31 8.52
N ASN A 195 19.05 9.32 9.08
CA ASN A 195 19.50 8.51 10.21
C ASN A 195 18.86 7.12 10.12
N HIS A 196 19.19 6.22 11.07
CA HIS A 196 18.71 4.83 11.06
C HIS A 196 17.17 4.65 11.05
N GLU A 197 16.43 5.69 11.42
CA GLU A 197 14.96 5.63 11.53
C GLU A 197 14.27 6.58 10.53
N THR A 198 14.98 7.58 10.00
CA THR A 198 14.38 8.63 9.16
C THR A 198 14.99 8.65 7.77
N ARG A 199 14.13 8.66 6.77
CA ARG A 199 14.50 8.81 5.35
C ARG A 199 13.78 10.00 4.74
N LEU A 200 14.49 10.75 3.90
CA LEU A 200 13.95 11.80 3.04
C LEU A 200 13.84 11.26 1.62
N ALA A 201 12.71 11.42 0.96
CA ALA A 201 12.54 11.09 -0.43
C ALA A 201 12.15 12.34 -1.23
N LEU A 202 12.81 12.52 -2.38
CA LEU A 202 12.53 13.57 -3.35
C LEU A 202 12.18 12.91 -4.67
N GLY A 203 11.15 13.36 -5.34
CA GLY A 203 10.73 12.71 -6.57
C GLY A 203 9.62 13.44 -7.33
N LEU A 204 9.06 12.69 -8.25
CA LEU A 204 7.93 13.09 -9.06
C LEU A 204 6.72 12.24 -8.65
N ASN A 205 5.54 12.80 -8.76
CA ASN A 205 4.29 12.08 -8.64
C ASN A 205 3.38 12.39 -9.81
N ALA A 206 2.54 11.42 -10.16
CA ALA A 206 1.42 11.58 -11.06
C ALA A 206 0.16 11.01 -10.38
N GLU A 207 -0.95 11.71 -10.45
CA GLU A 207 -2.21 11.28 -9.86
C GLU A 207 -3.36 11.53 -10.84
N TRP A 208 -4.23 10.56 -10.99
CA TRP A 208 -5.51 10.70 -11.64
C TRP A 208 -6.61 10.64 -10.58
N GLN A 209 -7.53 11.59 -10.62
CA GLN A 209 -8.66 11.67 -9.71
C GLN A 209 -9.94 11.97 -10.48
N GLN A 210 -10.96 11.16 -10.26
CA GLN A 210 -12.30 11.40 -10.75
C GLN A 210 -13.08 12.23 -9.73
N ALA A 211 -13.96 13.10 -10.22
CA ALA A 211 -14.97 13.79 -9.41
C ALA A 211 -16.22 14.02 -10.25
N GLN A 212 -17.30 14.45 -9.61
CA GLN A 212 -18.50 14.93 -10.27
C GLN A 212 -18.79 16.34 -9.77
N THR A 213 -19.13 17.23 -10.67
CA THR A 213 -19.51 18.60 -10.33
C THR A 213 -20.89 18.93 -10.89
N ASP A 214 -21.62 19.73 -10.14
CA ASP A 214 -22.93 20.21 -10.55
C ASP A 214 -22.76 21.40 -11.47
N VAL A 215 -23.28 21.30 -12.67
CA VAL A 215 -23.32 22.39 -13.65
C VAL A 215 -24.74 22.91 -13.72
N GLU A 216 -24.92 24.16 -13.34
CA GLU A 216 -26.20 24.83 -13.42
C GLU A 216 -26.39 25.46 -14.82
N GLN A 217 -27.43 25.03 -15.50
CA GLN A 217 -27.84 25.63 -16.76
C GLN A 217 -29.20 26.33 -16.58
N ILE A 218 -29.29 27.59 -17.02
CA ILE A 218 -30.56 28.32 -17.06
C ILE A 218 -31.08 28.26 -18.50
N ILE A 219 -32.18 27.53 -18.72
CA ILE A 219 -32.86 27.41 -19.99
C ILE A 219 -34.30 27.90 -19.76
N GLU A 220 -34.74 28.90 -20.50
CA GLU A 220 -36.10 29.47 -20.41
C GLU A 220 -36.52 29.84 -18.98
N ASP A 221 -35.64 30.54 -18.23
CA ASP A 221 -35.85 30.94 -16.80
C ASP A 221 -36.02 29.76 -15.82
N LYS A 222 -35.76 28.54 -16.29
CA LYS A 222 -35.71 27.37 -15.42
C LYS A 222 -34.29 26.93 -15.17
N LYS A 223 -33.98 26.68 -13.89
CA LYS A 223 -32.68 26.20 -13.43
C LYS A 223 -32.62 24.68 -13.55
N TYR A 224 -31.69 24.17 -14.36
CA TYR A 224 -31.41 22.74 -14.49
C TYR A 224 -30.03 22.48 -13.88
N THR A 225 -29.94 21.49 -12.99
CA THR A 225 -28.68 21.01 -12.43
C THR A 225 -28.30 19.71 -13.11
N ASN A 226 -27.22 19.71 -13.84
CA ASN A 226 -26.66 18.52 -14.48
C ASN A 226 -25.39 18.08 -13.74
N HIS A 227 -25.23 16.78 -13.49
CA HIS A 227 -24.00 16.23 -12.92
C HIS A 227 -23.01 15.93 -14.05
N MET A 228 -21.86 16.56 -14.03
CA MET A 228 -20.78 16.37 -14.99
C MET A 228 -19.61 15.67 -14.34
N GLY A 229 -19.16 14.55 -14.93
CA GLY A 229 -17.92 13.87 -14.51
C GLY A 229 -16.69 14.67 -14.93
N VAL A 230 -15.79 14.93 -13.98
CA VAL A 230 -14.54 15.65 -14.20
C VAL A 230 -13.36 14.76 -13.83
N ASN A 231 -12.35 14.73 -14.68
CA ASN A 231 -11.11 13.99 -14.44
C ASN A 231 -9.97 14.98 -14.23
N PHE A 232 -9.30 14.88 -13.09
CA PHE A 232 -8.12 15.66 -12.75
C PHE A 232 -6.88 14.80 -12.97
N ILE A 233 -5.97 15.25 -13.83
CA ILE A 233 -4.67 14.62 -14.06
C ILE A 233 -3.61 15.56 -13.53
N THR A 234 -2.82 15.13 -12.56
CA THR A 234 -1.78 15.94 -11.93
C THR A 234 -0.42 15.30 -12.12
N VAL A 235 0.60 16.12 -12.36
CA VAL A 235 2.01 15.72 -12.40
C VAL A 235 2.81 16.79 -11.67
N GLY A 236 3.70 16.37 -10.76
CA GLY A 236 4.46 17.34 -9.99
C GLY A 236 5.62 16.76 -9.22
N ALA A 237 6.23 17.64 -8.42
CA ALA A 237 7.27 17.29 -7.49
C ALA A 237 6.68 16.80 -6.17
N LYS A 238 7.38 15.88 -5.51
CA LYS A 238 7.03 15.29 -4.21
C LYS A 238 8.23 15.30 -3.29
N ILE A 239 8.00 15.68 -2.05
CA ILE A 239 8.91 15.47 -0.93
C ILE A 239 8.22 14.63 0.13
N ALA A 240 8.91 13.63 0.66
CA ALA A 240 8.37 12.77 1.70
C ALA A 240 9.42 12.51 2.77
N ILE A 241 8.98 12.46 4.02
CA ILE A 241 9.78 12.04 5.18
C ILE A 241 9.13 10.79 5.74
N LEU A 242 9.92 9.73 5.92
CA LEU A 242 9.52 8.48 6.54
C LEU A 242 10.25 8.36 7.90
N PHE A 243 9.48 7.98 8.93
CA PHE A 243 9.94 7.78 10.30
C PHE A 243 9.76 6.33 10.74
#